data_d78be10810c6bf4c6f67beeb31e63242
#
_entry.id   d78be10810c6bf4c6f67beeb31e63242
#
_cell.length_a   1.000
_cell.length_b   1.000
_cell.length_c   1.000
_cell.angle_alpha   90.00
_cell.angle_beta   90.00
_cell.angle_gamma   90.00
#
_symmetry.space_group_name_H-M   'P 1'
#
loop_
_entity.id
_entity.type
_entity.pdbx_description
1 polymer ?
#
loop_
_entity_poly.entity_id
_entity_poly.type
_entity_poly.pdbx_seq_one_letter_code
_entity_poly.pdbx_strand_id
1 'polypeptide(L)'
;MADTKHILVVEDEEHLATGIKYNLDAEGYRVTTVGDGPSALQIIQEDPRQIDLVILDLMLPGMSGYAVCEALRSGDNDVPVLILSARTLTEDRTRGFEMGADQYLTKPFDLDEFLTRVKNLLTMYGRRAQRRAGRAAAVASFEFGDACVNFETFEVTVGGEQVRMTQLEMKLLQHFVENAGRVIPRRELLERVWGVPGNLNTRAPDQFIRRLRKTFEPDPANPRYFLTIRDAGYRFVPKGEEE
;
A
#
# COMPACT_ATOMS: atom_id res chain seq x y z
N MET A 1 14.61 22.30 -9.41
CA MET A 1 14.25 22.35 -7.97
C MET A 1 13.59 21.03 -7.66
N ALA A 2 13.97 20.36 -6.56
CA ALA A 2 13.26 19.13 -6.17
C ALA A 2 11.80 19.47 -5.90
N ASP A 3 10.88 18.70 -6.46
CA ASP A 3 9.45 18.90 -6.29
C ASP A 3 9.09 18.64 -4.82
N THR A 4 8.62 19.66 -4.10
CA THR A 4 8.31 19.57 -2.66
C THR A 4 7.13 18.62 -2.49
N LYS A 5 7.32 17.52 -1.74
CA LYS A 5 6.29 16.52 -1.52
C LYS A 5 5.14 17.07 -0.71
N HIS A 6 3.91 16.75 -1.11
CA HIS A 6 2.68 17.22 -0.50
C HIS A 6 1.99 16.11 0.30
N ILE A 7 1.82 16.35 1.58
CA ILE A 7 1.21 15.43 2.53
C ILE A 7 -0.15 15.96 2.96
N LEU A 8 -1.19 15.14 2.86
CA LEU A 8 -2.52 15.43 3.40
C LEU A 8 -2.64 14.74 4.77
N VAL A 9 -2.90 15.51 5.81
CA VAL A 9 -3.15 15.01 7.17
C VAL A 9 -4.65 15.13 7.45
N VAL A 10 -5.28 14.01 7.75
CA VAL A 10 -6.72 13.89 8.06
C VAL A 10 -6.84 13.50 9.53
N GLU A 11 -7.11 14.48 10.37
CA GLU A 11 -7.09 14.37 11.83
C GLU A 11 -8.04 15.41 12.43
N ASP A 12 -9.01 14.99 13.23
CA ASP A 12 -10.01 15.88 13.82
C ASP A 12 -9.53 16.57 15.11
N GLU A 13 -8.48 16.03 15.75
CA GLU A 13 -7.85 16.66 16.90
C GLU A 13 -6.89 17.77 16.45
N GLU A 14 -7.30 19.05 16.54
CA GLU A 14 -6.54 20.22 16.04
C GLU A 14 -5.13 20.31 16.60
N HIS A 15 -4.93 20.01 17.88
CA HIS A 15 -3.60 20.08 18.50
C HIS A 15 -2.65 19.02 17.91
N LEU A 16 -3.15 17.82 17.69
CA LEU A 16 -2.37 16.75 17.08
C LEU A 16 -2.09 17.05 15.61
N ALA A 17 -3.10 17.48 14.85
CA ALA A 17 -2.95 17.90 13.45
C ALA A 17 -1.89 19.01 13.31
N THR A 18 -1.92 20.01 14.20
CA THR A 18 -0.95 21.12 14.24
C THR A 18 0.46 20.61 14.57
N GLY A 19 0.60 19.71 15.55
CA GLY A 19 1.88 19.12 15.92
C GLY A 19 2.48 18.29 14.78
N ILE A 20 1.68 17.46 14.11
CA ILE A 20 2.10 16.68 12.94
C ILE A 20 2.53 17.62 11.82
N LYS A 21 1.70 18.62 11.50
CA LYS A 21 2.02 19.61 10.45
C LYS A 21 3.33 20.31 10.73
N TYR A 22 3.54 20.83 11.95
CA TYR A 22 4.76 21.54 12.33
C TYR A 22 6.02 20.69 12.08
N ASN A 23 6.01 19.43 12.49
CA ASN A 23 7.15 18.54 12.31
C ASN A 23 7.39 18.20 10.84
N LEU A 24 6.34 17.97 10.05
CA LEU A 24 6.46 17.68 8.63
C LEU A 24 6.90 18.90 7.81
N ASP A 25 6.42 20.10 8.14
CA ASP A 25 6.88 21.36 7.53
C ASP A 25 8.39 21.58 7.82
N ALA A 26 8.85 21.26 9.05
CA ALA A 26 10.26 21.32 9.42
C ALA A 26 11.15 20.35 8.62
N GLU A 27 10.62 19.20 8.21
CA GLU A 27 11.28 18.25 7.29
C GLU A 27 11.22 18.70 5.81
N GLY A 28 10.60 19.85 5.51
CA GLY A 28 10.54 20.44 4.17
C GLY A 28 9.39 19.91 3.29
N TYR A 29 8.38 19.27 3.87
CA TYR A 29 7.18 18.86 3.15
C TYR A 29 6.16 19.99 3.07
N ARG A 30 5.31 19.99 2.05
CA ARG A 30 4.09 20.80 2.02
C ARG A 30 2.97 20.03 2.71
N VAL A 31 2.26 20.64 3.67
CA VAL A 31 1.26 19.94 4.47
C VAL A 31 -0.08 20.65 4.43
N THR A 32 -1.12 19.92 4.05
CA THR A 32 -2.53 20.33 4.19
C THR A 32 -3.16 19.50 5.31
N THR A 33 -3.93 20.12 6.17
CA THR A 33 -4.67 19.45 7.25
C THR A 33 -6.17 19.61 7.03
N VAL A 34 -6.94 18.53 7.27
CA VAL A 34 -8.41 18.53 7.29
C VAL A 34 -8.91 17.70 8.47
N GLY A 35 -10.07 18.02 9.02
CA GLY A 35 -10.62 17.37 10.20
C GLY A 35 -11.63 16.25 9.91
N ASP A 36 -11.91 15.94 8.64
CA ASP A 36 -12.95 14.96 8.29
C ASP A 36 -12.66 14.25 6.96
N GLY A 37 -13.30 13.09 6.80
CA GLY A 37 -13.13 12.24 5.63
C GLY A 37 -13.66 12.84 4.32
N PRO A 38 -14.88 13.42 4.28
CA PRO A 38 -15.40 14.07 3.08
C PRO A 38 -14.50 15.15 2.52
N SER A 39 -13.96 16.04 3.37
CA SER A 39 -13.02 17.10 2.98
C SER A 39 -11.72 16.51 2.39
N ALA A 40 -11.22 15.42 2.98
CA ALA A 40 -10.06 14.72 2.46
C ALA A 40 -10.30 14.15 1.06
N LEU A 41 -11.42 13.45 0.85
CA LEU A 41 -11.80 12.89 -0.44
C LEU A 41 -12.00 13.97 -1.50
N GLN A 42 -12.60 15.11 -1.14
CA GLN A 42 -12.77 16.24 -2.05
C GLN A 42 -11.44 16.77 -2.56
N ILE A 43 -10.48 17.04 -1.66
CA ILE A 43 -9.12 17.53 -2.04
C ILE A 43 -8.43 16.54 -2.98
N ILE A 44 -8.51 15.25 -2.71
CA ILE A 44 -7.88 14.22 -3.52
C ILE A 44 -8.55 14.09 -4.90
N GLN A 45 -9.88 14.28 -4.98
CA GLN A 45 -10.62 14.23 -6.23
C GLN A 45 -10.36 15.45 -7.12
N GLU A 46 -10.19 16.63 -6.54
CA GLU A 46 -9.89 17.87 -7.29
C GLU A 46 -8.56 17.78 -8.03
N ASP A 47 -7.53 17.20 -7.42
CA ASP A 47 -6.25 16.91 -8.09
C ASP A 47 -5.62 15.61 -7.55
N PRO A 48 -5.93 14.47 -8.17
CA PRO A 48 -5.44 13.16 -7.74
C PRO A 48 -3.90 13.00 -7.75
N ARG A 49 -3.18 13.91 -8.42
CA ARG A 49 -1.72 13.87 -8.52
C ARG A 49 -1.03 14.82 -7.55
N GLN A 50 -1.76 15.66 -6.86
CA GLN A 50 -1.21 16.69 -5.99
C GLN A 50 -0.77 16.16 -4.64
N ILE A 51 -1.36 15.05 -4.17
CA ILE A 51 -1.05 14.46 -2.87
C ILE A 51 -0.08 13.29 -3.04
N ASP A 52 1.06 13.35 -2.35
CA ASP A 52 2.09 12.30 -2.37
C ASP A 52 1.92 11.28 -1.23
N LEU A 53 1.23 11.65 -0.14
CA LEU A 53 0.97 10.79 1.01
C LEU A 53 -0.27 11.28 1.76
N VAL A 54 -1.11 10.35 2.21
CA VAL A 54 -2.21 10.62 3.14
C VAL A 54 -1.85 10.04 4.51
N ILE A 55 -1.89 10.88 5.54
CA ILE A 55 -1.84 10.46 6.95
C ILE A 55 -3.26 10.56 7.48
N LEU A 56 -3.80 9.47 8.01
CA LEU A 56 -5.24 9.28 8.20
C LEU A 56 -5.56 8.74 9.57
N ASP A 57 -6.30 9.50 10.39
CA ASP A 57 -6.92 8.91 11.59
C ASP A 57 -8.12 8.03 11.22
N LEU A 58 -8.32 6.99 12.01
CA LEU A 58 -9.49 6.11 11.88
C LEU A 58 -10.73 6.67 12.55
N MET A 59 -10.56 7.48 13.58
CA MET A 59 -11.64 7.93 14.46
C MET A 59 -12.20 9.30 14.05
N LEU A 60 -12.37 9.53 12.77
CA LEU A 60 -12.89 10.78 12.23
C LEU A 60 -14.41 10.93 12.44
N PRO A 61 -14.93 12.16 12.59
CA PRO A 61 -16.35 12.41 12.67
C PRO A 61 -17.05 12.15 11.32
N GLY A 62 -18.24 11.58 11.39
CA GLY A 62 -19.10 11.32 10.22
C GLY A 62 -18.65 10.15 9.35
N MET A 63 -17.44 10.17 8.84
CA MET A 63 -16.89 9.11 7.99
C MET A 63 -15.63 8.53 8.61
N SER A 64 -15.59 7.23 8.91
CA SER A 64 -14.39 6.58 9.46
C SER A 64 -13.22 6.60 8.48
N GLY A 65 -11.97 6.65 8.99
CA GLY A 65 -10.78 6.57 8.16
C GLY A 65 -10.72 5.28 7.33
N TYR A 66 -11.33 4.18 7.78
CA TYR A 66 -11.47 2.98 6.96
C TYR A 66 -12.28 3.25 5.68
N ALA A 67 -13.41 3.96 5.79
CA ALA A 67 -14.23 4.29 4.64
C ALA A 67 -13.53 5.25 3.68
N VAL A 68 -12.71 6.18 4.20
CA VAL A 68 -11.85 7.04 3.37
C VAL A 68 -10.85 6.20 2.57
N CYS A 69 -10.14 5.28 3.24
CA CYS A 69 -9.17 4.41 2.59
C CYS A 69 -9.82 3.51 1.51
N GLU A 70 -10.97 2.91 1.82
CA GLU A 70 -11.74 2.11 0.87
C GLU A 70 -12.20 2.92 -0.35
N ALA A 71 -12.69 4.16 -0.12
CA ALA A 71 -13.12 5.05 -1.20
C ALA A 71 -11.95 5.42 -2.14
N LEU A 72 -10.76 5.69 -1.58
CA LEU A 72 -9.55 5.94 -2.38
C LEU A 72 -9.22 4.75 -3.29
N ARG A 73 -9.22 3.53 -2.74
CA ARG A 73 -8.88 2.33 -3.51
C ARG A 73 -9.95 1.93 -4.51
N SER A 74 -11.23 2.17 -4.20
CA SER A 74 -12.34 1.96 -5.14
C SER A 74 -12.33 2.95 -6.30
N GLY A 75 -11.75 4.14 -6.09
CA GLY A 75 -11.53 5.16 -7.12
C GLY A 75 -10.21 5.00 -7.90
N ASP A 76 -9.56 3.83 -7.83
CA ASP A 76 -8.25 3.54 -8.45
C ASP A 76 -7.15 4.56 -8.05
N ASN A 77 -7.27 5.16 -6.86
CA ASN A 77 -6.26 6.06 -6.33
C ASN A 77 -5.26 5.28 -5.45
N ASP A 78 -4.00 5.23 -5.90
CA ASP A 78 -2.92 4.50 -5.24
C ASP A 78 -2.06 5.38 -4.33
N VAL A 79 -2.53 6.58 -3.96
CA VAL A 79 -1.79 7.43 -3.01
C VAL A 79 -1.45 6.61 -1.75
N PRO A 80 -0.19 6.65 -1.28
CA PRO A 80 0.17 5.92 -0.08
C PRO A 80 -0.62 6.43 1.13
N VAL A 81 -1.07 5.51 1.99
CA VAL A 81 -1.84 5.82 3.19
C VAL A 81 -1.14 5.29 4.42
N LEU A 82 -0.78 6.19 5.34
CA LEU A 82 -0.34 5.89 6.70
C LEU A 82 -1.49 6.11 7.66
N ILE A 83 -2.01 5.05 8.25
CA ILE A 83 -3.02 5.17 9.31
C ILE A 83 -2.35 5.53 10.63
N LEU A 84 -2.89 6.56 11.31
CA LEU A 84 -2.62 6.85 12.73
C LEU A 84 -3.87 6.51 13.54
N SER A 85 -3.76 5.75 14.63
CA SER A 85 -4.94 5.42 15.43
C SER A 85 -4.62 5.06 16.87
N ALA A 86 -5.49 5.44 17.80
CA ALA A 86 -5.46 4.97 19.18
C ALA A 86 -5.86 3.49 19.32
N ARG A 87 -6.37 2.87 18.24
CA ARG A 87 -6.75 1.45 18.23
C ARG A 87 -5.51 0.57 18.17
N THR A 88 -5.29 -0.20 19.22
CA THR A 88 -4.10 -1.05 19.37
C THR A 88 -4.35 -2.51 19.04
N LEU A 89 -5.63 -2.90 18.89
CA LEU A 89 -5.98 -4.29 18.61
C LEU A 89 -5.45 -4.72 17.24
N THR A 90 -4.94 -5.93 17.20
CA THR A 90 -4.40 -6.53 15.96
C THR A 90 -5.48 -6.61 14.86
N GLU A 91 -6.74 -6.78 15.25
CA GLU A 91 -7.89 -6.79 14.34
C GLU A 91 -8.09 -5.43 13.64
N ASP A 92 -7.93 -4.32 14.36
CA ASP A 92 -8.05 -2.97 13.79
C ASP A 92 -6.92 -2.70 12.77
N ARG A 93 -5.69 -3.12 13.08
CA ARG A 93 -4.56 -3.01 12.15
C ARG A 93 -4.79 -3.83 10.88
N THR A 94 -5.29 -5.03 11.05
CA THR A 94 -5.62 -5.92 9.95
C THR A 94 -6.69 -5.31 9.05
N ARG A 95 -7.77 -4.76 9.65
CA ARG A 95 -8.82 -4.08 8.92
C ARG A 95 -8.28 -2.86 8.14
N GLY A 96 -7.34 -2.10 8.72
CA GLY A 96 -6.68 -1.00 8.00
C GLY A 96 -5.98 -1.48 6.73
N PHE A 97 -5.24 -2.57 6.82
CA PHE A 97 -4.59 -3.17 5.65
C PHE A 97 -5.61 -3.76 4.65
N GLU A 98 -6.68 -4.39 5.12
CA GLU A 98 -7.76 -4.90 4.26
C GLU A 98 -8.41 -3.79 3.44
N MET A 99 -8.57 -2.60 4.02
CA MET A 99 -9.09 -1.42 3.32
C MET A 99 -8.04 -0.76 2.39
N GLY A 100 -6.81 -1.25 2.38
CA GLY A 100 -5.76 -0.83 1.44
C GLY A 100 -4.78 0.21 1.99
N ALA A 101 -4.67 0.36 3.30
CA ALA A 101 -3.59 1.14 3.91
C ALA A 101 -2.22 0.50 3.67
N ASP A 102 -1.20 1.32 3.48
CA ASP A 102 0.18 0.86 3.27
C ASP A 102 0.92 0.65 4.59
N GLN A 103 0.66 1.49 5.58
CA GLN A 103 1.24 1.37 6.92
C GLN A 103 0.23 1.78 8.00
N TYR A 104 0.53 1.35 9.22
CA TYR A 104 -0.26 1.61 10.41
C TYR A 104 0.66 1.96 11.58
N LEU A 105 0.36 3.05 12.29
CA LEU A 105 1.09 3.49 13.48
C LEU A 105 0.10 3.79 14.60
N THR A 106 0.36 3.21 15.79
CA THR A 106 -0.52 3.38 16.95
C THR A 106 -0.21 4.66 17.71
N LYS A 107 -1.25 5.38 18.14
CA LYS A 107 -1.14 6.50 19.07
C LYS A 107 -1.08 5.97 20.53
N PRO A 108 -0.24 6.52 21.43
CA PRO A 108 0.80 7.51 21.15
C PRO A 108 1.99 6.90 20.40
N PHE A 109 2.63 7.67 19.53
CA PHE A 109 3.75 7.22 18.73
C PHE A 109 5.01 8.07 18.99
N ASP A 110 6.15 7.46 18.74
CA ASP A 110 7.44 8.17 18.73
C ASP A 110 7.58 9.01 17.46
N LEU A 111 8.11 10.23 17.60
CA LEU A 111 8.24 11.14 16.48
C LEU A 111 9.24 10.64 15.42
N ASP A 112 10.35 10.05 15.84
CA ASP A 112 11.36 9.53 14.91
C ASP A 112 10.83 8.32 14.15
N GLU A 113 10.04 7.47 14.82
CA GLU A 113 9.34 6.36 14.15
C GLU A 113 8.36 6.89 13.11
N PHE A 114 7.55 7.89 13.47
CA PHE A 114 6.59 8.52 12.56
C PHE A 114 7.27 9.11 11.33
N LEU A 115 8.30 9.96 11.52
CA LEU A 115 9.04 10.60 10.43
C LEU A 115 9.75 9.56 9.54
N THR A 116 10.30 8.50 10.14
CA THR A 116 10.91 7.39 9.39
C THR A 116 9.91 6.70 8.48
N ARG A 117 8.67 6.44 8.95
CA ARG A 117 7.61 5.82 8.16
C ARG A 117 7.15 6.72 7.01
N VAL A 118 6.96 8.02 7.28
CA VAL A 118 6.64 9.02 6.25
C VAL A 118 7.71 9.05 5.16
N LYS A 119 8.99 9.17 5.55
CA LYS A 119 10.12 9.20 4.61
C LYS A 119 10.20 7.93 3.77
N ASN A 120 10.00 6.78 4.38
CA ASN A 120 10.02 5.49 3.67
C ASN A 120 8.90 5.42 2.63
N LEU A 121 7.65 5.77 3.00
CA LEU A 121 6.53 5.81 2.07
C LEU A 121 6.80 6.77 0.90
N LEU A 122 7.18 8.01 1.18
CA LEU A 122 7.47 9.01 0.14
C LEU A 122 8.65 8.61 -0.75
N THR A 123 9.71 8.00 -0.19
CA THR A 123 10.88 7.57 -0.97
C THR A 123 10.50 6.44 -1.94
N MET A 124 9.73 5.48 -1.48
CA MET A 124 9.29 4.35 -2.29
C MET A 124 8.37 4.81 -3.43
N TYR A 125 7.43 5.70 -3.13
CA TYR A 125 6.52 6.26 -4.13
C TYR A 125 7.15 7.38 -4.99
N GLY A 126 8.10 8.15 -4.47
CA GLY A 126 8.79 9.22 -5.18
C GLY A 126 9.82 8.73 -6.20
N ARG A 127 10.46 7.59 -5.96
CA ARG A 127 11.31 6.90 -6.97
C ARG A 127 10.48 6.51 -8.20
N ARG A 128 9.19 6.24 -8.01
CA ARG A 128 8.21 6.01 -9.08
C ARG A 128 8.04 7.24 -10.00
N ALA A 129 8.00 8.45 -9.46
CA ALA A 129 7.74 9.68 -10.23
C ALA A 129 8.98 10.18 -10.98
N GLN A 130 10.18 10.10 -10.40
CA GLN A 130 11.41 10.65 -10.98
C GLN A 130 11.99 9.78 -12.12
N ARG A 131 11.71 8.46 -12.14
CA ARG A 131 12.19 7.57 -13.21
C ARG A 131 11.31 7.55 -14.45
N ARG A 132 10.09 8.13 -14.40
CA ARG A 132 9.28 8.41 -15.60
C ARG A 132 9.99 9.32 -16.63
N ALA A 133 11.07 10.02 -16.25
CA ALA A 133 11.75 11.03 -17.07
C ALA A 133 13.07 10.58 -17.71
N GLY A 134 13.50 9.34 -17.56
CA GLY A 134 14.69 8.86 -18.27
C GLY A 134 15.59 7.95 -17.46
N ARG A 135 15.59 6.71 -17.76
CA ARG A 135 16.72 5.82 -18.01
C ARG A 135 16.32 4.35 -17.91
N ALA A 136 16.28 3.67 -19.05
CA ALA A 136 16.40 2.22 -19.08
C ALA A 136 17.77 1.84 -18.48
N ALA A 137 17.78 1.40 -17.23
CA ALA A 137 18.90 0.65 -16.67
C ALA A 137 18.43 -0.80 -16.55
N ALA A 138 19.17 -1.70 -17.15
CA ALA A 138 19.01 -3.13 -17.00
C ALA A 138 19.22 -3.48 -15.51
N VAL A 139 18.13 -3.61 -14.78
CA VAL A 139 18.10 -3.98 -13.37
C VAL A 139 17.12 -5.11 -13.23
N ALA A 140 17.43 -6.05 -12.35
CA ALA A 140 16.74 -7.32 -12.11
C ALA A 140 15.21 -7.22 -12.22
N SER A 141 14.69 -7.22 -13.44
CA SER A 141 13.28 -7.36 -13.71
C SER A 141 12.93 -8.84 -13.65
N PHE A 142 11.82 -9.15 -12.97
CA PHE A 142 11.27 -10.48 -12.95
C PHE A 142 10.10 -10.54 -13.94
N GLU A 143 10.14 -11.51 -14.85
CA GLU A 143 9.12 -11.67 -15.89
C GLU A 143 8.33 -12.95 -15.67
N PHE A 144 7.01 -12.85 -15.81
CA PHE A 144 6.11 -14.00 -15.83
C PHE A 144 4.83 -13.66 -16.60
N GLY A 145 4.34 -14.59 -17.43
CA GLY A 145 3.25 -14.31 -18.37
C GLY A 145 3.58 -13.05 -19.19
N ASP A 146 2.64 -12.13 -19.26
CA ASP A 146 2.80 -10.84 -19.94
C ASP A 146 3.29 -9.72 -18.98
N ALA A 147 3.69 -10.07 -17.76
CA ALA A 147 4.11 -9.13 -16.75
C ALA A 147 5.63 -9.01 -16.67
N CYS A 148 6.10 -7.77 -16.50
CA CYS A 148 7.48 -7.43 -16.16
C CYS A 148 7.46 -6.56 -14.90
N VAL A 149 8.16 -7.01 -13.84
CA VAL A 149 8.17 -6.39 -12.52
C VAL A 149 9.58 -6.02 -12.14
N ASN A 150 9.81 -4.76 -11.82
CA ASN A 150 11.07 -4.30 -11.26
C ASN A 150 10.87 -3.93 -9.79
N PHE A 151 11.40 -4.75 -8.88
CA PHE A 151 11.24 -4.56 -7.43
C PHE A 151 12.07 -3.40 -6.87
N GLU A 152 13.13 -2.97 -7.55
CA GLU A 152 13.92 -1.81 -7.12
C GLU A 152 13.26 -0.49 -7.51
N THR A 153 12.64 -0.45 -8.70
CA THR A 153 11.97 0.75 -9.20
C THR A 153 10.47 0.78 -8.90
N PHE A 154 9.93 -0.34 -8.42
CA PHE A 154 8.49 -0.53 -8.23
C PHE A 154 7.66 -0.36 -9.52
N GLU A 155 8.31 -0.56 -10.67
CA GLU A 155 7.63 -0.51 -11.96
C GLU A 155 7.08 -1.88 -12.31
N VAL A 156 5.82 -1.88 -12.72
CA VAL A 156 5.11 -3.08 -13.16
C VAL A 156 4.45 -2.79 -14.50
N THR A 157 4.68 -3.66 -15.46
CA THR A 157 3.96 -3.64 -16.73
C THR A 157 3.29 -4.99 -16.96
N VAL A 158 2.09 -4.97 -17.52
CA VAL A 158 1.34 -6.17 -17.93
C VAL A 158 0.81 -5.94 -19.32
N GLY A 159 1.13 -6.83 -20.27
CA GLY A 159 0.74 -6.66 -21.67
C GLY A 159 1.30 -5.37 -22.31
N GLY A 160 2.41 -4.83 -21.79
CA GLY A 160 3.00 -3.56 -22.23
C GLY A 160 2.39 -2.31 -21.60
N GLU A 161 1.31 -2.42 -20.85
CA GLU A 161 0.70 -1.32 -20.12
C GLU A 161 1.26 -1.21 -18.69
N GLN A 162 1.49 0.04 -18.25
CA GLN A 162 1.99 0.27 -16.88
C GLN A 162 0.86 0.11 -15.88
N VAL A 163 1.07 -0.78 -14.89
CA VAL A 163 0.15 -1.05 -13.81
C VAL A 163 0.69 -0.46 -12.50
N ARG A 164 -0.21 0.14 -11.72
CA ARG A 164 0.11 0.63 -10.39
C ARG A 164 -0.19 -0.42 -9.34
N MET A 165 0.72 -0.54 -8.38
CA MET A 165 0.55 -1.41 -7.22
C MET A 165 0.90 -0.65 -5.94
N THR A 166 0.19 -0.92 -4.85
CA THR A 166 0.55 -0.41 -3.54
C THR A 166 1.83 -1.05 -3.02
N GLN A 167 2.46 -0.45 -2.01
CA GLN A 167 3.67 -1.00 -1.41
C GLN A 167 3.43 -2.43 -0.88
N LEU A 168 2.29 -2.66 -0.26
CA LEU A 168 1.97 -3.94 0.35
C LEU A 168 1.72 -5.03 -0.72
N GLU A 169 1.11 -4.67 -1.85
CA GLU A 169 0.97 -5.56 -3.01
C GLU A 169 2.34 -5.91 -3.61
N MET A 170 3.24 -4.94 -3.76
CA MET A 170 4.61 -5.17 -4.22
C MET A 170 5.40 -6.07 -3.26
N LYS A 171 5.27 -5.84 -1.94
CA LYS A 171 5.90 -6.67 -0.93
C LYS A 171 5.38 -8.11 -0.96
N LEU A 172 4.07 -8.27 -1.14
CA LEU A 172 3.45 -9.59 -1.31
C LEU A 172 3.94 -10.29 -2.57
N LEU A 173 3.96 -9.58 -3.70
CA LEU A 173 4.46 -10.11 -4.98
C LEU A 173 5.93 -10.50 -4.87
N GLN A 174 6.78 -9.66 -4.27
CA GLN A 174 8.18 -9.96 -4.04
C GLN A 174 8.35 -11.23 -3.21
N HIS A 175 7.60 -11.37 -2.13
CA HIS A 175 7.64 -12.56 -1.28
C HIS A 175 7.24 -13.82 -2.06
N PHE A 176 6.28 -13.73 -2.96
CA PHE A 176 5.91 -14.84 -3.86
C PHE A 176 7.02 -15.18 -4.85
N VAL A 177 7.64 -14.17 -5.46
CA VAL A 177 8.74 -14.37 -6.44
C VAL A 177 9.95 -15.02 -5.77
N GLU A 178 10.35 -14.54 -4.59
CA GLU A 178 11.47 -15.12 -3.82
C GLU A 178 11.20 -16.57 -3.37
N ASN A 179 9.93 -16.98 -3.30
CA ASN A 179 9.49 -18.31 -2.89
C ASN A 179 8.72 -19.06 -3.99
N ALA A 180 9.04 -18.77 -5.27
CA ALA A 180 8.34 -19.38 -6.40
C ALA A 180 8.33 -20.91 -6.34
N GLY A 181 7.20 -21.51 -6.63
CA GLY A 181 6.96 -22.97 -6.60
C GLY A 181 6.67 -23.53 -5.21
N ARG A 182 6.99 -22.81 -4.12
CA ARG A 182 6.72 -23.24 -2.75
C ARG A 182 5.29 -22.89 -2.33
N VAL A 183 4.65 -23.75 -1.55
CA VAL A 183 3.40 -23.40 -0.87
C VAL A 183 3.72 -22.52 0.34
N ILE A 184 3.16 -21.32 0.36
CA ILE A 184 3.33 -20.34 1.42
C ILE A 184 2.09 -20.34 2.31
N PRO A 185 2.20 -20.75 3.59
CA PRO A 185 1.08 -20.74 4.50
C PRO A 185 0.58 -19.32 4.78
N ARG A 186 -0.74 -19.17 5.01
CA ARG A 186 -1.34 -17.86 5.39
C ARG A 186 -0.63 -17.21 6.57
N ARG A 187 -0.23 -18.01 7.58
CA ARG A 187 0.51 -17.56 8.74
C ARG A 187 1.81 -16.85 8.34
N GLU A 188 2.56 -17.45 7.44
CA GLU A 188 3.83 -16.89 6.97
C GLU A 188 3.61 -15.57 6.21
N LEU A 189 2.57 -15.48 5.39
CA LEU A 189 2.22 -14.22 4.73
C LEU A 189 1.93 -13.13 5.75
N LEU A 190 1.11 -13.39 6.76
CA LEU A 190 0.79 -12.43 7.82
C LEU A 190 2.04 -11.93 8.54
N GLU A 191 2.95 -12.82 8.89
CA GLU A 191 4.19 -12.49 9.60
C GLU A 191 5.19 -11.73 8.71
N ARG A 192 5.40 -12.18 7.48
CA ARG A 192 6.45 -11.65 6.59
C ARG A 192 6.03 -10.41 5.80
N VAL A 193 4.78 -10.37 5.34
CA VAL A 193 4.28 -9.27 4.50
C VAL A 193 3.62 -8.20 5.36
N TRP A 194 2.71 -8.58 6.25
CA TRP A 194 1.95 -7.63 7.08
C TRP A 194 2.64 -7.29 8.41
N GLY A 195 3.60 -8.09 8.87
CA GLY A 195 4.28 -7.87 10.16
C GLY A 195 3.34 -8.04 11.36
N VAL A 196 2.32 -8.89 11.25
CA VAL A 196 1.34 -9.21 12.29
C VAL A 196 1.44 -10.69 12.71
N PRO A 197 0.95 -11.07 13.90
CA PRO A 197 0.96 -12.47 14.33
C PRO A 197 0.26 -13.38 13.33
N GLY A 198 0.90 -14.51 13.01
CA GLY A 198 0.40 -15.45 11.99
C GLY A 198 -0.86 -16.22 12.36
N ASN A 199 -1.25 -16.22 13.63
CA ASN A 199 -2.49 -16.83 14.13
C ASN A 199 -3.71 -15.91 14.04
N LEU A 200 -3.54 -14.73 13.44
CA LEU A 200 -4.63 -13.77 13.29
C LEU A 200 -5.68 -14.28 12.30
N ASN A 201 -6.95 -14.24 12.73
CA ASN A 201 -8.08 -14.59 11.87
C ASN A 201 -8.48 -13.38 11.02
N THR A 202 -7.98 -13.31 9.80
CA THR A 202 -8.21 -12.20 8.87
C THR A 202 -8.32 -12.69 7.43
N ARG A 203 -9.01 -11.94 6.60
CA ARG A 203 -9.11 -12.16 5.16
C ARG A 203 -8.11 -11.32 4.34
N ALA A 204 -7.21 -10.57 4.99
CA ALA A 204 -6.26 -9.70 4.29
C ALA A 204 -5.46 -10.45 3.21
N PRO A 205 -4.81 -11.60 3.48
CA PRO A 205 -4.09 -12.33 2.43
C PRO A 205 -4.97 -12.68 1.24
N ASP A 206 -6.21 -13.16 1.48
CA ASP A 206 -7.12 -13.55 0.40
C ASP A 206 -7.49 -12.38 -0.51
N GLN A 207 -7.75 -11.22 0.09
CA GLN A 207 -8.12 -10.01 -0.66
C GLN A 207 -6.96 -9.51 -1.51
N PHE A 208 -5.75 -9.50 -0.95
CA PHE A 208 -4.56 -9.08 -1.70
C PHE A 208 -4.20 -10.05 -2.81
N ILE A 209 -4.33 -11.36 -2.58
CA ILE A 209 -4.17 -12.35 -3.64
C ILE A 209 -5.23 -12.19 -4.73
N ARG A 210 -6.48 -11.86 -4.36
CA ARG A 210 -7.52 -11.53 -5.35
C ARG A 210 -7.14 -10.32 -6.19
N ARG A 211 -6.52 -9.29 -5.60
CA ARG A 211 -6.02 -8.11 -6.33
C ARG A 211 -4.88 -8.50 -7.27
N LEU A 212 -3.89 -9.28 -6.80
CA LEU A 212 -2.82 -9.79 -7.66
C LEU A 212 -3.38 -10.59 -8.85
N ARG A 213 -4.39 -11.44 -8.61
CA ARG A 213 -5.04 -12.18 -9.70
C ARG A 213 -5.73 -11.24 -10.69
N LYS A 214 -6.45 -10.23 -10.21
CA LYS A 214 -7.08 -9.23 -11.09
C LYS A 214 -6.06 -8.50 -11.97
N THR A 215 -4.85 -8.31 -11.48
CA THR A 215 -3.78 -7.59 -12.18
C THR A 215 -3.02 -8.50 -13.16
N PHE A 216 -2.71 -9.72 -12.77
CA PHE A 216 -1.72 -10.55 -13.48
C PHE A 216 -2.30 -11.78 -14.17
N GLU A 217 -3.48 -12.27 -13.77
CA GLU A 217 -4.06 -13.46 -14.39
C GLU A 217 -4.88 -13.09 -15.62
N PRO A 218 -4.78 -13.87 -16.70
CA PRO A 218 -5.69 -13.73 -17.85
C PRO A 218 -7.16 -13.93 -17.45
N ASP A 219 -7.42 -14.89 -16.55
CA ASP A 219 -8.72 -15.13 -15.93
C ASP A 219 -8.54 -15.24 -14.40
N PRO A 220 -8.93 -14.19 -13.63
CA PRO A 220 -8.81 -14.21 -12.18
C PRO A 220 -9.61 -15.31 -11.47
N ALA A 221 -10.64 -15.87 -12.13
CA ALA A 221 -11.45 -16.96 -11.57
C ALA A 221 -10.76 -18.32 -11.73
N ASN A 222 -9.94 -18.48 -12.78
CA ASN A 222 -9.14 -19.66 -13.08
C ASN A 222 -7.65 -19.30 -13.09
N PRO A 223 -7.04 -19.03 -11.92
CA PRO A 223 -5.68 -18.51 -11.84
C PRO A 223 -4.65 -19.55 -12.25
N ARG A 224 -3.65 -19.13 -13.04
CA ARG A 224 -2.52 -19.94 -13.51
C ARG A 224 -1.23 -19.66 -12.74
N TYR A 225 -1.07 -18.45 -12.20
CA TYR A 225 0.14 -18.02 -11.51
C TYR A 225 -0.01 -18.05 -9.99
N PHE A 226 -1.11 -17.50 -9.44
CA PHE A 226 -1.35 -17.40 -8.00
C PHE A 226 -2.37 -18.45 -7.55
N LEU A 227 -1.91 -19.66 -7.27
CA LEU A 227 -2.76 -20.80 -6.96
C LEU A 227 -3.18 -20.83 -5.50
N THR A 228 -4.40 -21.30 -5.23
CA THR A 228 -4.86 -21.63 -3.87
C THR A 228 -4.65 -23.13 -3.63
N ILE A 229 -3.85 -23.47 -2.63
CA ILE A 229 -3.66 -24.84 -2.18
C ILE A 229 -4.53 -25.04 -0.95
N ARG A 230 -5.62 -25.80 -1.09
CA ARG A 230 -6.60 -26.01 0.01
C ARG A 230 -5.90 -26.44 1.28
N ASP A 231 -6.31 -25.84 2.40
CA ASP A 231 -5.83 -26.08 3.77
C ASP A 231 -4.33 -25.83 4.00
N ALA A 232 -3.57 -25.44 2.96
CA ALA A 232 -2.13 -25.23 3.03
C ALA A 232 -1.71 -23.75 2.83
N GLY A 233 -2.34 -23.02 1.93
CA GLY A 233 -2.00 -21.62 1.63
C GLY A 233 -2.02 -21.29 0.14
N TYR A 234 -0.98 -20.61 -0.32
CA TYR A 234 -0.88 -20.14 -1.70
C TYR A 234 0.45 -20.52 -2.33
N ARG A 235 0.46 -20.71 -3.63
CA ARG A 235 1.67 -21.02 -4.41
C ARG A 235 1.74 -20.11 -5.63
N PHE A 236 2.89 -19.55 -5.88
CA PHE A 236 3.17 -18.78 -7.10
C PHE A 236 3.95 -19.66 -8.09
N VAL A 237 3.45 -19.74 -9.32
CA VAL A 237 4.04 -20.53 -10.42
C VAL A 237 4.28 -19.59 -11.61
N PRO A 238 5.50 -19.04 -11.80
CA PRO A 238 5.75 -18.02 -12.82
C PRO A 238 5.56 -18.50 -14.27
N LYS A 239 5.69 -19.79 -14.53
CA LYS A 239 5.45 -20.36 -15.85
C LYS A 239 3.99 -20.74 -16.13
N GLY A 240 3.11 -20.55 -15.13
CA GLY A 240 1.75 -21.08 -15.15
C GLY A 240 1.69 -22.58 -14.85
N GLU A 241 0.59 -23.07 -14.26
CA GLU A 241 0.31 -24.50 -14.33
C GLU A 241 -0.20 -24.80 -15.76
N GLU A 242 0.47 -25.70 -16.46
CA GLU A 242 -0.07 -26.30 -17.68
C GLU A 242 -1.24 -27.22 -17.27
N GLU A 243 -2.37 -27.15 -18.01
CA GLU A 243 -3.52 -28.05 -17.84
C GLU A 243 -3.15 -29.50 -18.09
#